data_075d6d5b2591dea592fa6386cce78ba9
#
_entry.id   075d6d5b2591dea592fa6386cce78ba9
#
_cell.length_a   1.000
_cell.length_b   1.000
_cell.length_c   1.000
_cell.angle_alpha   90.00
_cell.angle_beta   90.00
_cell.angle_gamma   90.00
#
_symmetry.space_group_name_H-M   'P 1'
#
loop_
_entity.id
_entity.type
_entity.pdbx_description
1 polymer ?
#
loop_
_entity_poly.entity_id
_entity_poly.type
_entity_poly.pdbx_seq_one_letter_code
_entity_poly.pdbx_strand_id
1 'polypeptide(L)'
;DLDNAFDHRITYYGYIEIDTIPFRYGKWSLKGSKKTNNKIESYSIDFKGNLVQLKERFKDDKLNSLSYVVDGVRTSYYDELNHTYNLSQIEARVQDDTLNVLYPIIGAKRKFYLNSGTPSQDISNVSGRLLFNEIFPAIRVTKILEYIQGAYGITFDGAFIESLTFSKLFLYLKNQDEFAIKPEQLKIDFTSKDSDTRIEDVFGSFIDTATGIAFTDLDLGTDVLTFDRDYINAFYDAPPSSTDPIISHRRSLYLKITTASTNPYNVFVYNNGVLFTSYSGLIGTQSLSLFSNQIVNSLTPIYNLTFFVSSDSGVTFTSEIKQVIQRQGLFFLGFYSEYQVLKGTSASQSTLSKIDIKSFVPDITVVSFIEGLIKMFNLMVIPTSETSFYLQPLPDYYLDGVTHDITKYVTTDSIEINPPSLYKRIAFKYEKSINILNEAFRSLFNQEYGDLNFENQNSAFSETYEVALPFENFMFERETGTDFITATIFDKDLNAYVPKPTLIYCNGVQAVTPDIKISDTVTTNNIPQYVRFSNELELASTDLSYTQSLNWGAEISSWFLEVNFTGLYDKFYSDYIENLFNQ
;
A
#
# COMPACT_ATOMS: atom_id res chain seq x y z
N ASP A 1 29.27 47.03 1.78
CA ASP A 1 28.18 47.35 2.73
C ASP A 1 27.20 46.19 2.84
N LEU A 2 27.57 45.20 3.68
CA LEU A 2 26.69 44.10 4.01
C LEU A 2 25.51 44.53 4.93
N ASP A 3 25.61 45.73 5.51
CA ASP A 3 24.62 46.23 6.47
C ASP A 3 23.21 46.45 5.93
N ASN A 4 23.05 46.56 4.60
CA ASN A 4 21.74 46.69 3.95
C ASN A 4 21.35 45.47 3.06
N ALA A 5 22.24 44.51 2.91
CA ALA A 5 22.01 43.37 2.02
C ALA A 5 21.42 42.13 2.73
N PHE A 6 21.60 42.04 4.07
CA PHE A 6 21.19 40.86 4.84
C PHE A 6 20.20 41.23 5.93
N ASP A 7 18.98 40.77 5.80
CA ASP A 7 17.96 40.87 6.83
C ASP A 7 18.12 39.70 7.82
N HIS A 8 18.42 40.02 9.09
CA HIS A 8 18.57 39.01 10.15
C HIS A 8 17.29 38.17 10.42
N ARG A 9 16.15 38.60 9.89
CA ARG A 9 14.87 37.88 9.97
C ARG A 9 14.73 36.85 8.86
N ILE A 10 15.59 36.88 7.85
CA ILE A 10 15.56 35.99 6.69
C ILE A 10 16.65 34.94 6.82
N THR A 11 16.32 33.73 6.45
CA THR A 11 17.26 32.62 6.34
C THR A 11 17.63 32.44 4.85
N TYR A 12 18.91 32.43 4.57
CA TYR A 12 19.45 32.35 3.21
C TYR A 12 19.96 30.94 2.94
N TYR A 13 19.82 30.48 1.71
CA TYR A 13 20.49 29.26 1.25
C TYR A 13 21.95 29.53 0.93
N GLY A 14 22.81 28.55 1.20
CA GLY A 14 24.22 28.65 0.89
C GLY A 14 24.96 27.37 1.24
N TYR A 15 26.27 27.41 1.07
CA TYR A 15 27.12 26.30 1.42
C TYR A 15 28.43 26.80 2.05
N ILE A 16 29.07 25.93 2.81
CA ILE A 16 30.41 26.15 3.32
C ILE A 16 31.38 25.56 2.32
N GLU A 17 32.37 26.32 1.90
CA GLU A 17 33.48 25.85 1.06
C GLU A 17 34.75 25.70 1.87
N ILE A 18 35.53 24.67 1.54
CA ILE A 18 36.91 24.50 1.97
C ILE A 18 37.77 24.39 0.71
N ASP A 19 38.70 25.33 0.53
CA ASP A 19 39.58 25.38 -0.64
C ASP A 19 38.81 25.38 -2.00
N THR A 20 37.72 26.16 -2.08
CA THR A 20 36.84 26.25 -3.28
C THR A 20 36.00 24.98 -3.55
N ILE A 21 36.04 24.01 -2.67
CA ILE A 21 35.22 22.80 -2.77
C ILE A 21 34.04 22.95 -1.81
N PRO A 22 32.78 22.83 -2.29
CA PRO A 22 31.61 22.83 -1.41
C PRO A 22 31.70 21.68 -0.40
N PHE A 23 31.68 22.04 0.89
CA PHE A 23 31.81 21.07 1.99
C PHE A 23 30.46 20.68 2.60
N ARG A 24 29.56 21.70 2.81
CA ARG A 24 28.22 21.46 3.37
C ARG A 24 27.23 22.46 2.79
N TYR A 25 26.09 21.96 2.35
CA TYR A 25 24.94 22.75 1.95
C TYR A 25 23.97 22.95 3.12
N GLY A 26 23.34 24.12 3.18
CA GLY A 26 22.42 24.43 4.27
C GLY A 26 21.78 25.80 4.17
N LYS A 27 21.20 26.23 5.28
CA LYS A 27 20.65 27.57 5.47
C LYS A 27 21.47 28.30 6.50
N TRP A 28 21.64 29.59 6.30
CA TRP A 28 22.31 30.44 7.27
C TRP A 28 21.49 31.67 7.59
N SER A 29 21.62 32.14 8.83
CA SER A 29 21.03 33.39 9.31
C SER A 29 22.08 34.22 10.05
N LEU A 30 21.98 35.52 9.89
CA LEU A 30 22.85 36.43 10.62
C LEU A 30 22.40 36.57 12.08
N LYS A 31 23.25 36.18 13.05
CA LYS A 31 23.00 36.31 14.48
C LYS A 31 23.40 37.66 15.01
N GLY A 32 24.45 38.23 14.45
CA GLY A 32 24.98 39.51 14.92
C GLY A 32 26.26 39.93 14.22
N SER A 33 26.71 41.13 14.54
CA SER A 33 28.01 41.66 14.09
C SER A 33 28.73 42.34 15.26
N LYS A 34 30.04 42.18 15.32
CA LYS A 34 30.91 42.88 16.25
C LYS A 34 31.54 44.09 15.55
N LYS A 35 31.41 45.27 16.13
CA LYS A 35 32.03 46.52 15.64
C LYS A 35 33.12 46.97 16.57
N THR A 36 34.28 47.31 15.99
CA THR A 36 35.40 47.94 16.71
C THR A 36 35.82 49.17 15.93
N ASN A 37 35.93 50.31 16.63
CA ASN A 37 36.24 51.62 16.04
C ASN A 37 35.31 52.00 14.84
N ASN A 38 34.00 51.72 15.02
CA ASN A 38 32.93 51.96 14.04
C ASN A 38 33.07 51.19 12.72
N LYS A 39 33.93 50.18 12.67
CA LYS A 39 34.04 49.20 11.54
C LYS A 39 33.59 47.82 12.03
N ILE A 40 32.92 47.08 11.14
CA ILE A 40 32.55 45.69 11.42
C ILE A 40 33.83 44.87 11.44
N GLU A 41 34.09 44.20 12.54
CA GLU A 41 35.22 43.29 12.73
C GLU A 41 34.87 41.86 12.38
N SER A 42 33.65 41.42 12.72
CA SER A 42 33.21 40.06 12.47
C SER A 42 31.69 39.98 12.41
N TYR A 43 31.19 38.95 11.70
CA TYR A 43 29.80 38.54 11.71
C TYR A 43 29.66 37.20 12.44
N SER A 44 28.61 37.05 13.22
CA SER A 44 28.20 35.78 13.81
C SER A 44 27.07 35.22 12.94
N ILE A 45 27.30 34.07 12.38
CA ILE A 45 26.37 33.37 11.47
C ILE A 45 25.96 32.04 12.10
N ASP A 46 24.68 31.75 12.11
CA ASP A 46 24.15 30.43 12.43
C ASP A 46 23.94 29.68 11.12
N PHE A 47 24.62 28.54 10.95
CA PHE A 47 24.50 27.71 9.79
C PHE A 47 23.84 26.37 10.17
N LYS A 48 22.73 26.07 9.51
CA LYS A 48 22.01 24.81 9.67
C LYS A 48 22.14 23.97 8.41
N GLY A 49 22.78 22.84 8.51
CA GLY A 49 22.91 21.90 7.39
C GLY A 49 21.54 21.33 6.95
N ASN A 50 21.46 20.90 5.70
CA ASN A 50 20.19 20.41 5.10
C ASN A 50 19.59 19.19 5.78
N LEU A 51 20.34 18.40 6.54
CA LEU A 51 19.82 17.26 7.29
C LEU A 51 18.73 17.63 8.30
N VAL A 52 18.88 18.79 8.96
CA VAL A 52 17.86 19.28 9.90
C VAL A 52 16.53 19.54 9.20
N GLN A 53 16.60 19.95 7.92
CA GLN A 53 15.41 20.23 7.11
C GLN A 53 14.68 18.97 6.65
N LEU A 54 15.38 17.84 6.49
CA LEU A 54 14.77 16.57 6.11
C LEU A 54 13.72 16.13 7.16
N LYS A 55 14.08 16.19 8.44
CA LYS A 55 13.16 15.91 9.54
C LYS A 55 12.00 16.91 9.60
N GLU A 56 12.28 18.20 9.38
CA GLU A 56 11.24 19.25 9.34
C GLU A 56 10.28 19.06 8.15
N ARG A 57 10.74 18.50 7.03
CA ARG A 57 9.90 18.20 5.86
C ARG A 57 8.95 17.03 6.13
N PHE A 58 9.43 15.96 6.75
CA PHE A 58 8.64 14.76 7.04
C PHE A 58 7.60 14.97 8.14
N LYS A 59 7.88 15.87 9.10
CA LYS A 59 7.02 16.13 10.28
C LYS A 59 6.61 14.81 10.96
N ASP A 60 5.32 14.70 11.28
CA ASP A 60 4.71 13.52 11.88
C ASP A 60 3.92 12.69 10.84
N ASP A 61 4.19 12.90 9.55
CA ASP A 61 3.48 12.19 8.50
C ASP A 61 3.69 10.68 8.62
N LYS A 62 2.59 9.94 8.49
CA LYS A 62 2.62 8.47 8.53
C LYS A 62 3.00 7.90 7.18
N LEU A 63 3.67 6.76 7.20
CA LEU A 63 4.10 6.05 5.98
C LEU A 63 2.90 5.77 5.05
N ASN A 64 1.76 5.37 5.61
CA ASN A 64 0.53 5.11 4.86
C ASN A 64 -0.17 6.37 4.33
N SER A 65 0.28 7.58 4.69
CA SER A 65 -0.33 8.85 4.24
C SER A 65 0.30 9.44 2.98
N LEU A 66 1.34 8.79 2.44
CA LEU A 66 2.05 9.26 1.24
C LEU A 66 1.10 9.42 0.06
N SER A 67 1.05 10.63 -0.52
CA SER A 67 0.09 11.00 -1.55
C SER A 67 0.61 12.15 -2.41
N TYR A 68 0.07 12.26 -3.61
CA TYR A 68 0.32 13.34 -4.56
C TYR A 68 -1.00 13.96 -5.01
N VAL A 69 -0.94 15.11 -5.70
CA VAL A 69 -2.14 15.80 -6.19
C VAL A 69 -2.12 15.79 -7.71
N VAL A 70 -3.21 15.30 -8.32
CA VAL A 70 -3.47 15.36 -9.77
C VAL A 70 -4.82 16.03 -9.98
N ASP A 71 -4.85 17.08 -10.78
CA ASP A 71 -6.07 17.84 -11.11
C ASP A 71 -6.89 18.29 -9.87
N GLY A 72 -6.17 18.61 -8.78
CA GLY A 72 -6.76 19.02 -7.51
C GLY A 72 -7.28 17.88 -6.63
N VAL A 73 -7.15 16.63 -7.07
CA VAL A 73 -7.54 15.43 -6.32
C VAL A 73 -6.32 14.82 -5.65
N ARG A 74 -6.44 14.55 -4.34
CA ARG A 74 -5.38 13.87 -3.57
C ARG A 74 -5.47 12.36 -3.79
N THR A 75 -4.41 11.78 -4.35
CA THR A 75 -4.29 10.36 -4.70
C THR A 75 -3.17 9.73 -3.88
N SER A 76 -3.39 8.52 -3.36
CA SER A 76 -2.36 7.78 -2.64
C SER A 76 -1.34 7.19 -3.60
N TYR A 77 -0.05 7.24 -3.27
CA TYR A 77 0.99 6.53 -4.02
C TYR A 77 0.77 5.01 -4.03
N TYR A 78 0.16 4.46 -2.98
CA TYR A 78 -0.11 3.02 -2.88
C TYR A 78 -1.22 2.54 -3.82
N ASP A 79 -2.04 3.46 -4.38
CA ASP A 79 -3.15 3.08 -5.25
C ASP A 79 -2.70 2.37 -6.53
N GLU A 80 -1.48 2.66 -7.03
CA GLU A 80 -0.90 1.96 -8.19
C GLU A 80 -0.51 0.50 -7.89
N LEU A 81 -0.36 0.13 -6.61
CA LEU A 81 -0.05 -1.23 -6.17
C LEU A 81 -1.30 -2.07 -5.90
N ASN A 82 -2.47 -1.43 -5.88
CA ASN A 82 -3.73 -2.12 -5.74
C ASN A 82 -3.92 -3.07 -6.92
N HIS A 83 -4.30 -4.29 -6.64
CA HIS A 83 -4.47 -5.33 -7.65
C HIS A 83 -5.68 -6.19 -7.35
N THR A 84 -6.16 -6.92 -8.34
CA THR A 84 -7.26 -7.85 -8.18
C THR A 84 -6.93 -8.87 -7.09
N TYR A 85 -7.85 -9.02 -6.14
CA TYR A 85 -7.70 -9.94 -5.03
C TYR A 85 -8.44 -11.24 -5.31
N ASN A 86 -7.77 -12.16 -6.00
CA ASN A 86 -8.28 -13.48 -6.32
C ASN A 86 -7.13 -14.50 -6.36
N LEU A 87 -7.50 -15.78 -6.44
CA LEU A 87 -6.55 -16.89 -6.44
C LEU A 87 -5.43 -16.71 -7.48
N SER A 88 -5.78 -16.41 -8.74
CA SER A 88 -4.80 -16.32 -9.83
C SER A 88 -3.78 -15.21 -9.63
N GLN A 89 -4.20 -14.05 -9.14
CA GLN A 89 -3.31 -12.91 -8.89
C GLN A 89 -2.40 -13.14 -7.69
N ILE A 90 -2.91 -13.78 -6.64
CA ILE A 90 -2.08 -14.11 -5.46
C ILE A 90 -1.11 -15.24 -5.80
N GLU A 91 -1.55 -16.27 -6.52
CA GLU A 91 -0.70 -17.35 -7.01
C GLU A 91 0.48 -16.82 -7.83
N ALA A 92 0.22 -15.90 -8.78
CA ALA A 92 1.29 -15.27 -9.55
C ALA A 92 2.29 -14.53 -8.67
N ARG A 93 1.82 -13.80 -7.63
CA ARG A 93 2.66 -13.01 -6.71
C ARG A 93 3.37 -13.84 -5.66
N VAL A 94 2.98 -15.09 -5.47
CA VAL A 94 3.71 -16.06 -4.66
C VAL A 94 4.86 -16.68 -5.44
N GLN A 95 4.82 -16.67 -6.77
CA GLN A 95 5.78 -17.35 -7.66
C GLN A 95 6.72 -16.42 -8.44
N ASP A 96 6.53 -15.10 -8.40
CA ASP A 96 7.29 -14.12 -9.19
C ASP A 96 7.91 -13.05 -8.26
N ASP A 97 9.24 -13.06 -8.13
CA ASP A 97 10.00 -12.13 -7.28
C ASP A 97 10.30 -10.77 -7.94
N THR A 98 9.89 -10.56 -9.18
CA THR A 98 10.13 -9.30 -9.91
C THR A 98 9.18 -8.18 -9.51
N LEU A 99 8.03 -8.51 -8.90
CA LEU A 99 6.99 -7.57 -8.54
C LEU A 99 7.33 -6.75 -7.28
N ASN A 100 6.74 -5.57 -7.17
CA ASN A 100 6.92 -4.70 -6.00
C ASN A 100 6.06 -5.09 -4.79
N VAL A 101 5.00 -5.87 -5.01
CA VAL A 101 4.15 -6.44 -3.96
C VAL A 101 4.11 -7.94 -4.13
N LEU A 102 4.56 -8.65 -3.11
CA LEU A 102 4.64 -10.11 -3.04
C LEU A 102 3.87 -10.63 -1.83
N TYR A 103 3.59 -11.92 -1.81
CA TYR A 103 2.89 -12.56 -0.70
C TYR A 103 3.77 -13.64 -0.06
N PRO A 104 4.52 -13.29 0.98
CA PRO A 104 5.30 -14.26 1.75
C PRO A 104 4.39 -15.35 2.35
N ILE A 105 4.81 -16.60 2.28
CA ILE A 105 4.11 -17.68 2.94
C ILE A 105 4.44 -17.65 4.45
N ILE A 106 3.77 -16.76 5.16
CA ILE A 106 3.91 -16.54 6.61
C ILE A 106 2.59 -16.86 7.28
N GLY A 107 2.62 -17.73 8.28
CA GLY A 107 1.45 -18.18 9.02
C GLY A 107 0.89 -17.10 9.95
N ALA A 108 -0.08 -16.32 9.47
CA ALA A 108 -0.73 -15.25 10.21
C ALA A 108 -2.10 -15.64 10.79
N LYS A 109 -2.68 -16.76 10.36
CA LYS A 109 -3.96 -17.31 10.85
C LYS A 109 -3.82 -18.74 11.36
N ARG A 110 -2.83 -19.47 10.88
CA ARG A 110 -2.47 -20.82 11.33
C ARG A 110 -1.02 -21.09 10.96
N LYS A 111 -0.42 -22.11 11.59
CA LYS A 111 0.91 -22.58 11.25
C LYS A 111 0.90 -23.34 9.92
N PHE A 112 1.91 -23.14 9.10
CA PHE A 112 2.12 -23.85 7.83
C PHE A 112 3.24 -24.87 7.99
N TYR A 113 3.03 -26.06 7.43
CA TYR A 113 4.02 -27.11 7.27
C TYR A 113 4.04 -27.58 5.81
N LEU A 114 5.14 -28.17 5.39
CA LEU A 114 5.27 -28.83 4.09
C LEU A 114 5.62 -30.29 4.31
N ASN A 115 4.88 -31.21 3.68
CA ASN A 115 5.12 -32.66 3.80
C ASN A 115 5.06 -33.17 5.24
N SER A 116 4.17 -32.63 6.04
CA SER A 116 4.00 -32.97 7.44
C SER A 116 3.10 -34.19 7.63
N GLY A 117 3.32 -34.90 8.74
CA GLY A 117 2.42 -35.97 9.18
C GLY A 117 1.02 -35.47 9.65
N THR A 118 0.79 -34.16 9.68
CA THR A 118 -0.49 -33.54 10.08
C THR A 118 -1.19 -32.92 8.86
N PRO A 119 -2.04 -33.67 8.13
CA PRO A 119 -2.58 -33.23 6.84
C PRO A 119 -3.36 -31.90 6.87
N SER A 120 -3.98 -31.55 8.00
CA SER A 120 -4.75 -30.30 8.13
C SER A 120 -3.91 -29.04 8.26
N GLN A 121 -2.62 -29.17 8.52
CA GLN A 121 -1.64 -28.06 8.60
C GLN A 121 -0.61 -28.11 7.46
N ASP A 122 -0.62 -29.19 6.71
CA ASP A 122 0.31 -29.43 5.61
C ASP A 122 -0.20 -28.78 4.32
N ILE A 123 0.49 -27.73 3.87
CA ILE A 123 0.09 -26.97 2.66
C ILE A 123 0.32 -27.73 1.35
N SER A 124 1.01 -28.87 1.39
CA SER A 124 1.06 -29.81 0.25
C SER A 124 -0.13 -30.75 0.17
N ASN A 125 -0.99 -30.77 1.20
CA ASN A 125 -2.17 -31.61 1.28
C ASN A 125 -3.45 -30.81 0.99
N VAL A 126 -4.43 -31.45 0.33
CA VAL A 126 -5.72 -30.79 0.03
C VAL A 126 -6.45 -30.32 1.29
N SER A 127 -6.38 -31.07 2.40
CA SER A 127 -7.01 -30.69 3.65
C SER A 127 -6.31 -29.56 4.39
N GLY A 128 -5.00 -29.38 4.16
CA GLY A 128 -4.19 -28.31 4.74
C GLY A 128 -3.80 -27.21 3.75
N ARG A 129 -4.37 -27.25 2.54
CA ARG A 129 -4.04 -26.30 1.46
C ARG A 129 -4.05 -24.85 1.93
N LEU A 130 -3.16 -24.05 1.38
CA LEU A 130 -3.08 -22.61 1.62
C LEU A 130 -4.31 -21.92 0.98
N LEU A 131 -5.08 -21.19 1.75
CA LEU A 131 -6.08 -20.29 1.19
C LEU A 131 -5.42 -18.98 0.79
N PHE A 132 -5.71 -18.46 -0.40
CA PHE A 132 -5.09 -17.24 -0.91
C PHE A 132 -5.27 -16.03 0.02
N ASN A 133 -6.31 -16.04 0.86
CA ASN A 133 -6.64 -15.01 1.84
C ASN A 133 -6.07 -15.28 3.27
N GLU A 134 -5.15 -16.24 3.42
CA GLU A 134 -4.45 -16.49 4.68
C GLU A 134 -3.10 -15.77 4.77
N ILE A 135 -2.56 -15.29 3.64
CA ILE A 135 -1.24 -14.67 3.56
C ILE A 135 -1.36 -13.17 3.29
N PHE A 136 -0.49 -12.40 3.91
CA PHE A 136 -0.44 -10.94 3.82
C PHE A 136 0.64 -10.48 2.84
N PRO A 137 0.45 -9.32 2.19
CA PRO A 137 1.43 -8.79 1.26
C PRO A 137 2.70 -8.28 1.95
N ALA A 138 3.77 -8.14 1.16
CA ALA A 138 4.97 -7.40 1.49
C ALA A 138 5.32 -6.47 0.34
N ILE A 139 5.79 -5.26 0.63
CA ILE A 139 6.18 -4.25 -0.35
C ILE A 139 7.69 -4.06 -0.36
N ARG A 140 8.28 -3.93 -1.55
CA ARG A 140 9.71 -3.65 -1.73
C ARG A 140 10.07 -2.28 -1.14
N VAL A 141 11.10 -2.23 -0.30
CA VAL A 141 11.52 -1.00 0.41
C VAL A 141 11.98 0.09 -0.57
N THR A 142 12.62 -0.27 -1.68
CA THR A 142 12.98 0.69 -2.74
C THR A 142 11.76 1.42 -3.30
N LYS A 143 10.61 0.74 -3.42
CA LYS A 143 9.36 1.36 -3.89
C LYS A 143 8.77 2.32 -2.86
N ILE A 144 8.86 2.00 -1.58
CA ILE A 144 8.49 2.93 -0.50
C ILE A 144 9.38 4.18 -0.53
N LEU A 145 10.69 3.99 -0.74
CA LEU A 145 11.62 5.11 -0.84
C LEU A 145 11.29 6.02 -2.03
N GLU A 146 10.93 5.45 -3.18
CA GLU A 146 10.44 6.18 -4.35
C GLU A 146 9.20 7.04 -4.01
N TYR A 147 8.25 6.50 -3.27
CA TYR A 147 7.06 7.24 -2.82
C TYR A 147 7.40 8.38 -1.87
N ILE A 148 8.33 8.17 -0.94
CA ILE A 148 8.83 9.22 -0.06
C ILE A 148 9.50 10.32 -0.89
N GLN A 149 10.36 9.97 -1.85
CA GLN A 149 11.01 10.92 -2.75
C GLN A 149 9.98 11.76 -3.52
N GLY A 150 8.97 11.10 -4.10
CA GLY A 150 7.91 11.78 -4.83
C GLY A 150 7.05 12.70 -3.96
N ALA A 151 6.70 12.27 -2.75
CA ALA A 151 5.83 13.03 -1.84
C ALA A 151 6.49 14.31 -1.31
N TYR A 152 7.81 14.28 -1.12
CA TYR A 152 8.55 15.42 -0.52
C TYR A 152 9.43 16.18 -1.52
N GLY A 153 9.47 15.77 -2.78
CA GLY A 153 10.31 16.38 -3.81
C GLY A 153 11.80 16.31 -3.46
N ILE A 154 12.24 15.16 -2.96
CA ILE A 154 13.64 14.88 -2.60
C ILE A 154 14.15 13.70 -3.39
N THR A 155 15.48 13.54 -3.43
CA THR A 155 16.14 12.39 -4.06
C THR A 155 17.12 11.77 -3.07
N PHE A 156 17.06 10.45 -2.96
CA PHE A 156 18.08 9.65 -2.30
C PHE A 156 18.89 8.92 -3.36
N ASP A 157 20.20 9.13 -3.38
CA ASP A 157 21.15 8.51 -4.28
C ASP A 157 22.18 7.70 -3.52
N GLY A 158 22.95 6.88 -4.22
CA GLY A 158 24.07 6.14 -3.67
C GLY A 158 24.07 4.66 -4.06
N ALA A 159 25.25 4.10 -4.23
CA ALA A 159 25.43 2.70 -4.63
C ALA A 159 24.77 1.71 -3.64
N PHE A 160 24.60 2.11 -2.38
CA PHE A 160 23.93 1.27 -1.37
C PHE A 160 22.46 1.04 -1.70
N ILE A 161 21.73 2.05 -2.21
CA ILE A 161 20.31 1.90 -2.56
C ILE A 161 20.12 0.92 -3.73
N GLU A 162 21.10 0.85 -4.63
CA GLU A 162 21.12 -0.06 -5.77
C GLU A 162 21.69 -1.44 -5.40
N SER A 163 22.28 -1.58 -4.20
CA SER A 163 22.90 -2.82 -3.75
C SER A 163 21.89 -3.95 -3.59
N LEU A 164 22.38 -5.19 -3.65
CA LEU A 164 21.58 -6.37 -3.42
C LEU A 164 20.95 -6.36 -2.01
N THR A 165 21.69 -5.89 -1.01
CA THR A 165 21.22 -5.72 0.38
C THR A 165 19.97 -4.87 0.46
N PHE A 166 19.89 -3.77 -0.28
CA PHE A 166 18.74 -2.87 -0.21
C PHE A 166 17.61 -3.27 -1.17
N SER A 167 17.96 -3.71 -2.39
CA SER A 167 16.97 -4.07 -3.42
C SER A 167 16.14 -5.31 -3.10
N LYS A 168 16.67 -6.22 -2.28
CA LYS A 168 15.96 -7.43 -1.81
C LYS A 168 15.17 -7.22 -0.51
N LEU A 169 15.19 -6.02 0.07
CA LEU A 169 14.52 -5.72 1.33
C LEU A 169 13.03 -5.41 1.08
N PHE A 170 12.17 -6.04 1.87
CA PHE A 170 10.71 -5.86 1.85
C PHE A 170 10.19 -5.50 3.23
N LEU A 171 9.16 -4.66 3.26
CA LEU A 171 8.36 -4.38 4.45
C LEU A 171 7.13 -5.28 4.43
N TYR A 172 6.97 -6.11 5.46
CA TYR A 172 5.81 -6.98 5.63
C TYR A 172 4.58 -6.15 6.05
N LEU A 173 3.47 -6.34 5.35
CA LEU A 173 2.29 -5.50 5.47
C LEU A 173 1.17 -6.24 6.22
N LYS A 174 1.23 -6.30 7.55
CA LYS A 174 0.12 -6.77 8.39
C LYS A 174 -0.17 -5.73 9.46
N ASN A 175 -0.98 -4.73 9.10
CA ASN A 175 -1.42 -3.67 10.02
C ASN A 175 -2.79 -3.95 10.65
N GLN A 176 -3.46 -5.03 10.23
CA GLN A 176 -4.78 -5.43 10.70
C GLN A 176 -4.96 -6.94 10.60
N ASP A 177 -5.94 -7.49 11.30
CA ASP A 177 -6.16 -8.95 11.33
C ASP A 177 -6.87 -9.46 10.08
N GLU A 178 -7.68 -8.65 9.44
CA GLU A 178 -8.42 -9.00 8.24
C GLU A 178 -7.98 -8.15 7.04
N PHE A 179 -8.18 -8.69 5.85
CA PHE A 179 -7.87 -7.97 4.61
C PHE A 179 -8.89 -6.86 4.36
N ALA A 180 -8.41 -5.65 4.08
CA ALA A 180 -9.23 -4.57 3.54
C ALA A 180 -9.40 -4.79 2.03
N ILE A 181 -10.56 -5.28 1.64
CA ILE A 181 -10.97 -5.39 0.26
C ILE A 181 -11.74 -4.11 -0.07
N LYS A 182 -11.33 -3.40 -1.11
CA LYS A 182 -12.14 -2.32 -1.70
C LYS A 182 -12.94 -2.92 -2.86
N PRO A 183 -14.27 -3.06 -2.72
CA PRO A 183 -15.08 -3.42 -3.86
C PRO A 183 -15.00 -2.32 -4.91
N GLU A 184 -14.57 -2.66 -6.10
CA GLU A 184 -14.62 -1.75 -7.23
C GLU A 184 -16.08 -1.53 -7.64
N GLN A 185 -16.50 -0.28 -7.75
CA GLN A 185 -17.78 0.07 -8.35
C GLN A 185 -17.62 0.03 -9.87
N LEU A 186 -18.05 -1.08 -10.46
CA LEU A 186 -18.05 -1.26 -11.91
C LEU A 186 -19.26 -0.56 -12.51
N LYS A 187 -19.03 0.39 -13.41
CA LYS A 187 -20.11 1.03 -14.20
C LYS A 187 -20.75 0.00 -15.11
N ILE A 188 -22.07 -0.01 -15.18
CA ILE A 188 -22.81 -0.83 -16.14
C ILE A 188 -22.62 -0.22 -17.52
N ASP A 189 -22.08 -1.02 -18.44
CA ASP A 189 -21.87 -0.70 -19.84
C ASP A 189 -23.02 -1.31 -20.65
N PHE A 190 -23.93 -0.47 -21.16
CA PHE A 190 -25.04 -0.89 -21.98
C PHE A 190 -24.62 -1.00 -23.44
N THR A 191 -24.71 -2.21 -23.98
CA THR A 191 -24.24 -2.54 -25.34
C THR A 191 -25.34 -2.54 -26.38
N SER A 192 -26.59 -2.62 -25.97
CA SER A 192 -27.73 -2.57 -26.88
C SER A 192 -28.94 -1.89 -26.27
N LYS A 193 -29.78 -1.34 -27.10
CA LYS A 193 -31.09 -0.78 -26.76
C LYS A 193 -32.11 -1.09 -27.85
N ASP A 194 -33.38 -1.22 -27.43
CA ASP A 194 -34.46 -1.49 -28.37
C ASP A 194 -34.61 -0.32 -29.37
N SER A 195 -34.77 -0.66 -30.63
CA SER A 195 -35.10 0.24 -31.71
C SER A 195 -36.61 0.29 -31.97
N ASP A 196 -37.33 -0.75 -31.49
CA ASP A 196 -38.76 -0.90 -31.66
C ASP A 196 -39.50 -0.83 -30.34
N THR A 197 -40.62 -0.15 -30.33
CA THR A 197 -41.48 0.00 -29.16
C THR A 197 -42.60 -1.00 -29.19
N ARG A 198 -42.83 -1.69 -28.07
CA ARG A 198 -43.98 -2.55 -27.85
C ARG A 198 -45.04 -1.79 -27.06
N ILE A 199 -46.23 -1.69 -27.58
CA ILE A 199 -47.41 -1.19 -26.85
C ILE A 199 -48.19 -2.43 -26.39
N GLU A 200 -48.30 -2.58 -25.04
CA GLU A 200 -49.11 -3.62 -24.40
C GLU A 200 -50.36 -2.98 -23.78
N ASP A 201 -51.48 -3.67 -23.86
CA ASP A 201 -52.68 -3.25 -23.14
C ASP A 201 -52.61 -3.59 -21.64
N VAL A 202 -53.66 -3.17 -20.89
CA VAL A 202 -53.76 -3.44 -19.44
C VAL A 202 -53.77 -4.94 -19.10
N PHE A 203 -53.99 -5.82 -20.08
CA PHE A 203 -54.03 -7.26 -19.92
C PHE A 203 -52.77 -7.96 -20.41
N GLY A 204 -51.72 -7.19 -20.81
CA GLY A 204 -50.47 -7.75 -21.34
C GLY A 204 -50.60 -8.30 -22.78
N SER A 205 -51.68 -7.97 -23.47
CA SER A 205 -51.85 -8.34 -24.87
C SER A 205 -51.18 -7.31 -25.77
N PHE A 206 -50.52 -7.79 -26.82
CA PHE A 206 -49.95 -6.95 -27.86
C PHE A 206 -51.04 -6.20 -28.62
N ILE A 207 -51.04 -4.86 -28.58
CA ILE A 207 -51.95 -4.06 -29.38
C ILE A 207 -51.30 -3.66 -30.70
N ASP A 208 -50.01 -3.28 -30.69
CA ASP A 208 -49.31 -2.88 -31.92
C ASP A 208 -47.77 -2.91 -31.72
N THR A 209 -47.04 -3.07 -32.81
CA THR A 209 -45.63 -2.71 -32.92
C THR A 209 -45.56 -1.32 -33.52
N ALA A 210 -45.57 -0.29 -32.71
CA ALA A 210 -45.36 1.05 -33.20
C ALA A 210 -43.92 1.19 -33.72
N THR A 211 -43.82 1.34 -35.02
CA THR A 211 -42.54 1.66 -35.66
C THR A 211 -42.14 3.08 -35.31
N GLY A 212 -40.98 3.25 -34.76
CA GLY A 212 -40.29 4.52 -34.79
C GLY A 212 -39.91 5.21 -33.48
N ILE A 213 -40.11 4.58 -32.30
CA ILE A 213 -39.60 5.17 -31.05
C ILE A 213 -38.48 4.29 -30.50
N ALA A 214 -37.26 4.71 -30.76
CA ALA A 214 -36.08 4.10 -30.18
C ALA A 214 -35.95 4.54 -28.72
N PHE A 215 -35.28 3.70 -27.90
CA PHE A 215 -34.86 4.08 -26.53
C PHE A 215 -33.75 5.16 -26.60
N THR A 216 -34.11 6.36 -27.01
CA THR A 216 -33.17 7.47 -27.26
C THR A 216 -32.61 8.08 -25.97
N ASP A 217 -33.36 7.92 -24.86
CA ASP A 217 -32.94 8.40 -23.54
C ASP A 217 -31.68 7.67 -23.01
N LEU A 218 -31.37 6.47 -23.52
CA LEU A 218 -30.17 5.71 -23.16
C LEU A 218 -29.07 5.97 -24.19
N ASP A 219 -28.01 6.64 -23.75
CA ASP A 219 -26.81 6.84 -24.54
C ASP A 219 -25.82 5.69 -24.30
N LEU A 220 -25.60 4.85 -25.33
CA LEU A 220 -24.66 3.71 -25.28
C LEU A 220 -23.19 4.14 -25.27
N GLY A 221 -22.88 5.39 -25.64
CA GLY A 221 -21.49 5.89 -25.66
C GLY A 221 -21.02 6.38 -24.27
N THR A 222 -21.96 6.87 -23.46
CA THR A 222 -21.70 7.41 -22.12
C THR A 222 -22.32 6.57 -21.00
N ASP A 223 -23.16 5.56 -21.33
CA ASP A 223 -23.96 4.75 -20.39
C ASP A 223 -24.79 5.61 -19.42
N VAL A 224 -25.27 6.73 -19.91
CA VAL A 224 -26.14 7.62 -19.17
C VAL A 224 -27.57 7.44 -19.65
N LEU A 225 -28.48 7.22 -18.71
CA LEU A 225 -29.91 7.28 -18.97
C LEU A 225 -30.40 8.68 -18.59
N THR A 226 -30.81 9.46 -19.60
CA THR A 226 -31.47 10.74 -19.39
C THR A 226 -32.97 10.51 -19.18
N PHE A 227 -33.43 10.71 -17.96
CA PHE A 227 -34.83 10.56 -17.63
C PHE A 227 -35.53 11.94 -17.81
N ASP A 228 -35.91 12.24 -19.06
CA ASP A 228 -36.48 13.54 -19.44
C ASP A 228 -38.00 13.46 -19.56
N ARG A 229 -38.68 14.51 -19.07
CA ARG A 229 -40.13 14.70 -19.19
C ARG A 229 -40.53 15.08 -20.62
N ASP A 230 -39.68 15.82 -21.33
CA ASP A 230 -40.03 16.38 -22.65
C ASP A 230 -40.12 15.29 -23.70
N TYR A 231 -39.38 14.21 -23.53
CA TYR A 231 -39.48 13.01 -24.37
C TYR A 231 -40.87 12.37 -24.32
N ILE A 232 -41.49 12.31 -23.14
CA ILE A 232 -42.85 11.76 -22.98
C ILE A 232 -43.88 12.67 -23.67
N ASN A 233 -43.69 13.98 -23.55
CA ASN A 233 -44.58 14.94 -24.22
C ASN A 233 -44.48 14.82 -25.75
N ALA A 234 -43.27 14.73 -26.29
CA ALA A 234 -43.06 14.53 -27.74
C ALA A 234 -43.67 13.23 -28.26
N PHE A 235 -43.62 12.17 -27.43
CA PHE A 235 -44.17 10.87 -27.78
C PHE A 235 -45.72 10.87 -27.88
N TYR A 236 -46.39 11.66 -27.05
CA TYR A 236 -47.83 11.71 -26.95
C TYR A 236 -48.45 12.97 -27.53
N ASP A 237 -47.69 13.85 -28.17
CA ASP A 237 -48.18 15.09 -28.78
C ASP A 237 -49.08 14.87 -30.04
N ALA A 238 -49.17 13.64 -30.54
CA ALA A 238 -50.16 13.27 -31.53
C ALA A 238 -51.31 12.49 -30.86
N PRO A 239 -52.34 13.11 -30.38
CA PRO A 239 -53.49 12.39 -29.83
C PRO A 239 -54.12 11.51 -30.92
N PRO A 240 -54.52 10.26 -30.60
CA PRO A 240 -55.19 9.37 -31.54
C PRO A 240 -56.51 9.96 -32.08
N SER A 241 -57.10 10.89 -31.36
CA SER A 241 -58.15 11.77 -31.83
C SER A 241 -58.19 13.03 -30.98
N SER A 242 -58.50 14.17 -31.59
CA SER A 242 -58.54 15.49 -30.95
C SER A 242 -59.61 15.66 -29.85
N THR A 243 -60.27 14.57 -29.45
CA THR A 243 -61.41 14.58 -28.53
C THR A 243 -61.17 13.86 -27.20
N ASP A 244 -60.03 13.17 -27.03
CA ASP A 244 -59.76 12.39 -25.81
C ASP A 244 -58.81 13.13 -24.84
N PRO A 245 -59.32 13.55 -23.67
CA PRO A 245 -58.50 14.21 -22.70
C PRO A 245 -57.48 13.25 -22.09
N ILE A 246 -56.21 13.57 -22.19
CA ILE A 246 -55.13 12.87 -21.47
C ILE A 246 -55.27 13.20 -19.99
N ILE A 247 -55.45 12.19 -19.14
CA ILE A 247 -55.60 12.37 -17.69
C ILE A 247 -54.24 12.40 -17.00
N SER A 248 -53.34 11.51 -17.38
CA SER A 248 -51.99 11.50 -16.82
C SER A 248 -51.01 10.71 -17.68
N HIS A 249 -49.77 11.15 -17.65
CA HIS A 249 -48.63 10.34 -18.07
C HIS A 249 -47.91 9.81 -16.82
N ARG A 250 -47.52 8.54 -16.84
CA ARG A 250 -46.79 7.90 -15.75
C ARG A 250 -45.57 7.17 -16.31
N ARG A 251 -44.57 7.07 -15.49
CA ARG A 251 -43.32 6.48 -15.85
C ARG A 251 -42.82 5.54 -14.74
N SER A 252 -42.36 4.38 -15.13
CA SER A 252 -41.69 3.42 -14.22
C SER A 252 -40.34 3.04 -14.80
N LEU A 253 -39.36 2.87 -13.95
CA LEU A 253 -37.98 2.51 -14.33
C LEU A 253 -37.50 1.36 -13.44
N TYR A 254 -37.03 0.31 -14.08
CA TYR A 254 -36.53 -0.90 -13.43
C TYR A 254 -35.13 -1.23 -13.94
N LEU A 255 -34.25 -1.64 -13.03
CA LEU A 255 -32.96 -2.20 -13.35
C LEU A 255 -32.94 -3.67 -12.92
N LYS A 256 -32.73 -4.58 -13.86
CA LYS A 256 -32.59 -6.00 -13.57
C LYS A 256 -31.12 -6.39 -13.68
N ILE A 257 -30.59 -6.99 -12.62
CA ILE A 257 -29.28 -7.64 -12.62
C ILE A 257 -29.53 -9.15 -12.66
N THR A 258 -28.95 -9.81 -13.65
CA THR A 258 -29.05 -11.26 -13.82
C THR A 258 -27.68 -11.88 -13.55
N THR A 259 -27.60 -12.76 -12.55
CA THR A 259 -26.38 -13.47 -12.17
C THR A 259 -26.69 -14.87 -11.66
N ALA A 260 -25.80 -15.80 -11.93
CA ALA A 260 -25.80 -17.14 -11.33
C ALA A 260 -24.98 -17.20 -10.03
N SER A 261 -24.27 -16.13 -9.68
CA SER A 261 -23.45 -16.07 -8.48
C SER A 261 -24.30 -16.03 -7.22
N THR A 262 -23.84 -16.72 -6.19
CA THR A 262 -24.40 -16.67 -4.82
C THR A 262 -23.72 -15.61 -3.95
N ASN A 263 -22.69 -14.94 -4.48
CA ASN A 263 -22.00 -13.88 -3.78
C ASN A 263 -22.88 -12.64 -3.64
N PRO A 264 -22.87 -11.96 -2.49
CA PRO A 264 -23.60 -10.72 -2.31
C PRO A 264 -22.99 -9.59 -3.16
N TYR A 265 -23.87 -8.71 -3.65
CA TYR A 265 -23.48 -7.55 -4.41
C TYR A 265 -24.32 -6.32 -4.03
N ASN A 266 -23.80 -5.14 -4.39
CA ASN A 266 -24.47 -3.86 -4.19
C ASN A 266 -24.67 -3.17 -5.52
N VAL A 267 -25.75 -2.39 -5.64
CA VAL A 267 -26.05 -1.56 -6.80
C VAL A 267 -26.13 -0.11 -6.36
N PHE A 268 -25.47 0.78 -7.09
CA PHE A 268 -25.49 2.22 -6.86
C PHE A 268 -26.00 2.92 -8.10
N VAL A 269 -26.86 3.89 -7.89
CA VAL A 269 -27.40 4.75 -8.94
C VAL A 269 -27.00 6.18 -8.63
N TYR A 270 -26.35 6.83 -9.56
CA TYR A 270 -25.93 8.23 -9.43
C TYR A 270 -26.75 9.10 -10.39
N ASN A 271 -27.08 10.30 -9.95
CA ASN A 271 -27.65 11.36 -10.77
C ASN A 271 -26.65 12.51 -10.89
N ASN A 272 -26.17 12.79 -12.09
CA ASN A 272 -25.12 13.79 -12.34
C ASN A 272 -23.89 13.61 -11.41
N GLY A 273 -23.44 12.34 -11.20
CA GLY A 273 -22.32 12.02 -10.33
C GLY A 273 -22.60 12.04 -8.82
N VAL A 274 -23.80 12.41 -8.39
CA VAL A 274 -24.21 12.38 -6.97
C VAL A 274 -25.03 11.13 -6.70
N LEU A 275 -24.74 10.42 -5.61
CA LEU A 275 -25.46 9.21 -5.23
C LEU A 275 -26.98 9.53 -5.07
N PHE A 276 -27.79 8.89 -5.91
CA PHE A 276 -29.24 9.02 -5.89
C PHE A 276 -29.91 7.95 -5.02
N THR A 277 -29.53 6.68 -5.22
CA THR A 277 -29.99 5.55 -4.40
C THR A 277 -29.01 4.40 -4.45
N SER A 278 -29.09 3.50 -3.46
CA SER A 278 -28.28 2.28 -3.43
C SER A 278 -29.07 1.10 -2.86
N TYR A 279 -28.69 -0.10 -3.29
CA TYR A 279 -29.23 -1.36 -2.84
C TYR A 279 -28.06 -2.23 -2.41
N SER A 280 -28.09 -2.80 -1.20
CA SER A 280 -26.97 -3.52 -0.63
C SER A 280 -27.34 -4.96 -0.26
N GLY A 281 -26.33 -5.86 -0.31
CA GLY A 281 -26.50 -7.25 0.12
C GLY A 281 -27.41 -8.07 -0.78
N LEU A 282 -27.53 -7.73 -2.05
CA LEU A 282 -28.34 -8.46 -3.03
C LEU A 282 -27.68 -9.80 -3.37
N ILE A 283 -28.48 -10.84 -3.56
CA ILE A 283 -28.00 -12.18 -3.94
C ILE A 283 -28.82 -12.70 -5.11
N GLY A 284 -28.14 -13.32 -6.10
CA GLY A 284 -28.79 -13.89 -7.28
C GLY A 284 -29.43 -12.81 -8.17
N THR A 285 -30.31 -13.23 -9.06
CA THR A 285 -30.98 -12.32 -9.99
C THR A 285 -31.98 -11.43 -9.27
N GLN A 286 -31.88 -10.10 -9.44
CA GLN A 286 -32.75 -9.10 -8.82
C GLN A 286 -33.32 -8.13 -9.86
N SER A 287 -34.55 -7.67 -9.60
CA SER A 287 -35.19 -6.60 -10.34
C SER A 287 -35.49 -5.45 -9.41
N LEU A 288 -34.82 -4.33 -9.61
CA LEU A 288 -34.85 -3.16 -8.74
C LEU A 288 -35.76 -2.11 -9.34
N SER A 289 -36.73 -1.62 -8.56
CA SER A 289 -37.62 -0.53 -8.97
C SER A 289 -37.02 0.82 -8.55
N LEU A 290 -36.62 1.63 -9.51
CA LEU A 290 -36.07 2.97 -9.27
C LEU A 290 -37.19 4.00 -9.15
N PHE A 291 -38.14 3.92 -10.05
CA PHE A 291 -39.39 4.70 -10.02
C PHE A 291 -40.54 3.77 -10.35
N SER A 292 -41.65 3.94 -9.65
CA SER A 292 -42.89 3.20 -9.92
C SER A 292 -44.06 4.16 -10.04
N ASN A 293 -44.75 4.09 -11.17
CA ASN A 293 -45.94 4.92 -11.45
C ASN A 293 -45.77 6.42 -11.18
N GLN A 294 -44.59 6.97 -11.41
CA GLN A 294 -44.31 8.38 -11.24
C GLN A 294 -45.13 9.19 -12.26
N ILE A 295 -45.94 10.10 -11.76
CA ILE A 295 -46.67 11.05 -12.62
C ILE A 295 -45.65 12.02 -13.21
N VAL A 296 -45.70 12.18 -14.53
CA VAL A 296 -44.81 13.10 -15.26
C VAL A 296 -45.57 14.35 -15.60
N ASN A 297 -45.08 15.50 -15.15
CA ASN A 297 -45.62 16.82 -15.39
C ASN A 297 -44.49 17.86 -15.52
N SER A 298 -44.84 19.12 -15.69
CA SER A 298 -43.88 20.21 -15.85
C SER A 298 -42.93 20.42 -14.66
N LEU A 299 -43.24 19.85 -13.49
CA LEU A 299 -42.40 19.93 -12.28
C LEU A 299 -41.52 18.67 -12.08
N THR A 300 -41.66 17.64 -12.93
CA THR A 300 -40.84 16.43 -12.84
C THR A 300 -39.39 16.77 -13.16
N PRO A 301 -38.43 16.49 -12.26
CA PRO A 301 -37.03 16.76 -12.52
C PRO A 301 -36.47 15.91 -13.68
N ILE A 302 -35.47 16.44 -14.37
CA ILE A 302 -34.64 15.68 -15.30
C ILE A 302 -33.57 14.99 -14.49
N TYR A 303 -33.38 13.69 -14.73
CA TYR A 303 -32.34 12.90 -14.10
C TYR A 303 -31.36 12.37 -15.18
N ASN A 304 -30.05 12.43 -14.89
CA ASN A 304 -29.02 11.80 -15.69
C ASN A 304 -28.42 10.66 -14.86
N LEU A 305 -28.94 9.48 -15.08
CA LEU A 305 -28.65 8.32 -14.24
C LEU A 305 -27.51 7.49 -14.80
N THR A 306 -26.57 7.13 -13.92
CA THR A 306 -25.53 6.14 -14.17
C THR A 306 -25.62 5.05 -13.12
N PHE A 307 -25.28 3.83 -13.52
CA PHE A 307 -25.49 2.61 -12.72
C PHE A 307 -24.18 1.91 -12.47
N PHE A 308 -23.96 1.45 -11.23
CA PHE A 308 -22.75 0.77 -10.82
C PHE A 308 -23.09 -0.46 -10.01
N VAL A 309 -22.28 -1.51 -10.15
CA VAL A 309 -22.34 -2.74 -9.34
C VAL A 309 -21.02 -2.94 -8.64
N SER A 310 -21.06 -3.35 -7.36
CA SER A 310 -19.87 -3.77 -6.62
C SER A 310 -20.12 -5.07 -5.87
N SER A 311 -19.06 -5.83 -5.60
CA SER A 311 -19.10 -7.04 -4.78
C SER A 311 -17.74 -7.30 -4.16
N ASP A 312 -17.71 -7.64 -2.87
CA ASP A 312 -16.47 -7.97 -2.15
C ASP A 312 -15.84 -9.29 -2.61
N SER A 313 -16.67 -10.20 -3.13
CA SER A 313 -16.25 -11.53 -3.56
C SER A 313 -16.25 -11.72 -5.09
N GLY A 314 -16.57 -10.65 -5.83
CA GLY A 314 -16.72 -10.69 -7.28
C GLY A 314 -18.04 -11.36 -7.74
N VAL A 315 -18.70 -10.71 -8.71
CA VAL A 315 -19.94 -11.18 -9.33
C VAL A 315 -19.87 -10.96 -10.83
N THR A 316 -20.17 -12.01 -11.60
CA THR A 316 -20.39 -11.90 -13.05
C THR A 316 -21.88 -11.75 -13.28
N PHE A 317 -22.27 -10.73 -14.04
CA PHE A 317 -23.67 -10.39 -14.26
C PHE A 317 -23.90 -9.83 -15.67
N THR A 318 -25.15 -9.87 -16.08
CA THR A 318 -25.71 -9.05 -17.17
C THR A 318 -26.76 -8.13 -16.59
N SER A 319 -27.02 -7.00 -17.22
CA SER A 319 -28.04 -6.08 -16.77
C SER A 319 -29.05 -5.75 -17.88
N GLU A 320 -30.29 -5.48 -17.48
CA GLU A 320 -31.35 -4.97 -18.33
C GLU A 320 -31.94 -3.75 -17.64
N ILE A 321 -32.00 -2.61 -18.35
CA ILE A 321 -32.79 -1.47 -17.94
C ILE A 321 -34.12 -1.49 -18.68
N LYS A 322 -35.22 -1.38 -17.94
CA LYS A 322 -36.59 -1.39 -18.48
C LYS A 322 -37.31 -0.14 -18.06
N GLN A 323 -37.70 0.64 -19.03
CA GLN A 323 -38.57 1.82 -18.86
C GLN A 323 -39.97 1.50 -19.34
N VAL A 324 -40.97 1.79 -18.52
CA VAL A 324 -42.39 1.65 -18.87
C VAL A 324 -43.02 3.03 -18.82
N ILE A 325 -43.53 3.45 -19.95
CA ILE A 325 -44.29 4.70 -20.09
C ILE A 325 -45.77 4.32 -20.20
N GLN A 326 -46.60 4.92 -19.36
CA GLN A 326 -48.05 4.71 -19.33
C GLN A 326 -48.76 6.00 -19.65
N ARG A 327 -49.69 5.93 -20.58
CA ARG A 327 -50.65 6.98 -20.88
C ARG A 327 -52.03 6.58 -20.37
N GLN A 328 -52.66 7.45 -19.61
CA GLN A 328 -54.02 7.30 -19.12
C GLN A 328 -54.90 8.37 -19.73
N GLY A 329 -56.01 7.96 -20.32
CA GLY A 329 -56.99 8.87 -20.94
C GLY A 329 -58.43 8.44 -20.71
N LEU A 330 -59.37 9.24 -21.16
CA LEU A 330 -60.80 8.97 -21.21
C LEU A 330 -61.20 8.75 -22.67
N PHE A 331 -61.79 7.58 -22.95
CA PHE A 331 -62.40 7.31 -24.24
C PHE A 331 -63.89 7.07 -24.06
N PHE A 332 -64.75 7.79 -24.74
CA PHE A 332 -66.22 7.85 -24.79
C PHE A 332 -67.04 7.27 -23.59
N LEU A 333 -66.61 6.18 -22.97
CA LEU A 333 -67.34 5.47 -21.90
C LEU A 333 -66.44 4.93 -20.78
N GLY A 334 -65.15 5.28 -20.73
CA GLY A 334 -64.25 4.76 -19.68
C GLY A 334 -62.79 5.19 -19.80
N PHE A 335 -62.03 4.74 -18.84
CA PHE A 335 -60.57 4.91 -18.80
C PHE A 335 -59.89 3.95 -19.73
N TYR A 336 -58.86 4.38 -20.44
CA TYR A 336 -57.93 3.50 -21.13
C TYR A 336 -56.52 3.75 -20.63
N SER A 337 -55.68 2.72 -20.72
CA SER A 337 -54.25 2.79 -20.42
C SER A 337 -53.46 2.15 -21.55
N GLU A 338 -52.49 2.85 -22.04
CA GLU A 338 -51.52 2.35 -23.01
C GLU A 338 -50.15 2.30 -22.34
N TYR A 339 -49.39 1.27 -22.64
CA TYR A 339 -48.06 1.05 -22.09
C TYR A 339 -47.05 0.95 -23.23
N GLN A 340 -45.93 1.66 -23.07
CA GLN A 340 -44.77 1.49 -23.90
C GLN A 340 -43.62 0.94 -23.05
N VAL A 341 -42.96 -0.07 -23.53
CA VAL A 341 -41.83 -0.72 -22.86
C VAL A 341 -40.58 -0.53 -23.70
N LEU A 342 -39.60 0.13 -23.12
CA LEU A 342 -38.28 0.34 -23.70
C LEU A 342 -37.24 -0.44 -22.88
N LYS A 343 -36.29 -1.10 -23.56
CA LYS A 343 -35.26 -1.90 -22.90
C LYS A 343 -33.87 -1.58 -23.45
N GLY A 344 -32.89 -1.61 -22.53
CA GLY A 344 -31.48 -1.61 -22.87
C GLY A 344 -30.77 -2.74 -22.12
N THR A 345 -29.78 -3.37 -22.72
CA THR A 345 -29.06 -4.50 -22.11
C THR A 345 -27.56 -4.30 -22.14
N SER A 346 -26.88 -4.87 -21.17
CA SER A 346 -25.42 -4.94 -21.14
C SER A 346 -24.91 -6.28 -21.63
N ALA A 347 -23.66 -6.32 -22.09
CA ALA A 347 -22.90 -7.56 -22.17
C ALA A 347 -22.64 -8.13 -20.76
N SER A 348 -22.06 -9.33 -20.71
CA SER A 348 -21.62 -9.92 -19.45
C SER A 348 -20.44 -9.12 -18.89
N GLN A 349 -20.57 -8.66 -17.66
CA GLN A 349 -19.57 -7.89 -16.92
C GLN A 349 -19.23 -8.60 -15.62
N SER A 350 -18.02 -8.37 -15.08
CA SER A 350 -17.59 -8.94 -13.80
C SER A 350 -17.03 -7.85 -12.90
N THR A 351 -17.53 -7.76 -11.66
CA THR A 351 -16.90 -6.94 -10.65
C THR A 351 -15.64 -7.62 -10.15
N LEU A 352 -14.59 -6.83 -9.93
CA LEU A 352 -13.32 -7.28 -9.39
C LEU A 352 -13.13 -6.67 -8.00
N SER A 353 -12.79 -7.53 -7.03
CA SER A 353 -12.34 -7.03 -5.73
C SER A 353 -10.88 -6.63 -5.84
N LYS A 354 -10.51 -5.43 -5.36
CA LYS A 354 -9.13 -4.98 -5.29
C LYS A 354 -8.69 -4.89 -3.84
N ILE A 355 -7.49 -5.38 -3.57
CA ILE A 355 -6.87 -5.16 -2.26
C ILE A 355 -6.37 -3.71 -2.17
N ASP A 356 -6.67 -3.06 -1.05
CA ASP A 356 -6.17 -1.71 -0.73
C ASP A 356 -4.85 -1.81 0.03
N ILE A 357 -3.74 -1.79 -0.69
CA ILE A 357 -2.40 -1.92 -0.11
C ILE A 357 -2.12 -0.88 0.96
N LYS A 358 -2.60 0.35 0.79
CA LYS A 358 -2.44 1.42 1.77
C LYS A 358 -2.91 1.04 3.16
N SER A 359 -4.01 0.30 3.28
CA SER A 359 -4.61 -0.08 4.56
C SER A 359 -3.76 -1.10 5.34
N PHE A 360 -2.83 -1.80 4.67
CA PHE A 360 -1.93 -2.78 5.28
C PHE A 360 -0.59 -2.19 5.70
N VAL A 361 -0.25 -0.98 5.23
CA VAL A 361 1.01 -0.32 5.60
C VAL A 361 1.03 -0.06 7.10
N PRO A 362 2.07 -0.51 7.84
CA PRO A 362 2.17 -0.34 9.28
C PRO A 362 2.08 1.12 9.73
N ASP A 363 1.55 1.33 10.94
CA ASP A 363 1.42 2.66 11.55
C ASP A 363 2.77 3.16 12.08
N ILE A 364 3.63 3.59 11.17
CA ILE A 364 4.94 4.17 11.45
C ILE A 364 5.07 5.54 10.78
N THR A 365 5.76 6.49 11.40
CA THR A 365 6.06 7.77 10.76
C THR A 365 7.14 7.62 9.69
N VAL A 366 7.12 8.47 8.67
CA VAL A 366 8.17 8.52 7.64
C VAL A 366 9.54 8.76 8.27
N VAL A 367 9.62 9.64 9.27
CA VAL A 367 10.86 9.90 10.03
C VAL A 367 11.37 8.62 10.67
N SER A 368 10.52 7.92 11.45
CA SER A 368 10.93 6.70 12.15
C SER A 368 11.34 5.60 11.19
N PHE A 369 10.66 5.47 10.06
CA PHE A 369 11.01 4.48 9.03
C PHE A 369 12.41 4.76 8.43
N ILE A 370 12.67 6.00 8.01
CA ILE A 370 13.99 6.40 7.45
C ILE A 370 15.09 6.33 8.51
N GLU A 371 14.85 6.84 9.73
CA GLU A 371 15.81 6.72 10.83
C GLU A 371 16.12 5.25 11.16
N GLY A 372 15.11 4.38 11.08
CA GLY A 372 15.28 2.94 11.26
C GLY A 372 16.22 2.33 10.21
N LEU A 373 16.05 2.66 8.93
CA LEU A 373 16.94 2.20 7.87
C LEU A 373 18.36 2.76 8.03
N ILE A 374 18.49 4.06 8.36
CA ILE A 374 19.79 4.70 8.62
C ILE A 374 20.51 3.98 9.76
N LYS A 375 19.84 3.71 10.87
CA LYS A 375 20.42 3.00 12.02
C LYS A 375 20.72 1.53 11.70
N MET A 376 19.83 0.85 10.96
CA MET A 376 20.03 -0.57 10.62
C MET A 376 21.32 -0.80 9.81
N PHE A 377 21.58 0.06 8.85
CA PHE A 377 22.70 -0.07 7.93
C PHE A 377 23.84 0.93 8.19
N ASN A 378 23.79 1.63 9.33
CA ASN A 378 24.79 2.65 9.69
C ASN A 378 25.07 3.64 8.55
N LEU A 379 23.99 4.21 7.97
CA LEU A 379 24.11 5.04 6.78
C LEU A 379 24.51 6.48 7.14
N MET A 380 25.51 6.98 6.43
CA MET A 380 25.76 8.40 6.33
C MET A 380 24.78 9.01 5.31
N VAL A 381 24.15 10.11 5.70
CA VAL A 381 23.27 10.90 4.83
C VAL A 381 23.98 12.20 4.49
N ILE A 382 24.43 12.31 3.24
CA ILE A 382 25.26 13.42 2.76
C ILE A 382 24.43 14.30 1.85
N PRO A 383 24.08 15.54 2.25
CA PRO A 383 23.39 16.46 1.34
C PRO A 383 24.30 16.84 0.18
N THR A 384 23.88 16.55 -1.05
CA THR A 384 24.57 16.95 -2.29
C THR A 384 23.95 18.19 -2.91
N SER A 385 22.68 18.46 -2.56
CA SER A 385 21.98 19.69 -2.93
C SER A 385 20.92 20.03 -1.87
N GLU A 386 20.04 21.00 -2.12
CA GLU A 386 18.91 21.32 -1.25
C GLU A 386 17.91 20.16 -1.10
N THR A 387 17.76 19.35 -2.15
CA THR A 387 16.76 18.28 -2.23
C THR A 387 17.36 16.90 -2.46
N SER A 388 18.67 16.79 -2.68
CA SER A 388 19.35 15.53 -2.99
C SER A 388 20.25 15.10 -1.83
N PHE A 389 20.18 13.82 -1.48
CA PHE A 389 20.90 13.21 -0.38
C PHE A 389 21.57 11.92 -0.85
N TYR A 390 22.87 11.82 -0.67
CA TYR A 390 23.65 10.62 -0.97
C TYR A 390 23.71 9.72 0.27
N LEU A 391 23.35 8.45 0.11
CA LEU A 391 23.33 7.45 1.18
C LEU A 391 24.45 6.44 0.99
N GLN A 392 25.28 6.28 2.01
CA GLN A 392 26.40 5.34 2.00
C GLN A 392 26.63 4.77 3.40
N PRO A 393 26.93 3.48 3.56
CA PRO A 393 27.38 2.92 4.83
C PRO A 393 28.59 3.67 5.38
N LEU A 394 28.65 3.87 6.68
CA LEU A 394 29.75 4.61 7.33
C LEU A 394 31.14 4.01 7.04
N PRO A 395 31.35 2.68 7.03
CA PRO A 395 32.62 2.10 6.65
C PRO A 395 33.05 2.50 5.23
N ASP A 396 32.14 2.40 4.27
CA ASP A 396 32.42 2.74 2.87
C ASP A 396 32.70 4.24 2.71
N TYR A 397 31.99 5.10 3.47
CA TYR A 397 32.23 6.54 3.48
C TYR A 397 33.68 6.88 3.90
N TYR A 398 34.21 6.19 4.92
CA TYR A 398 35.59 6.41 5.34
C TYR A 398 36.62 5.86 4.34
N LEU A 399 36.30 4.78 3.64
CA LEU A 399 37.16 4.21 2.59
C LEU A 399 37.24 5.12 1.35
N ASP A 400 36.13 5.72 0.98
CA ASP A 400 36.02 6.62 -0.18
C ASP A 400 36.39 8.08 0.16
N GLY A 401 36.65 8.35 1.42
CA GLY A 401 36.92 9.69 1.93
C GLY A 401 38.20 10.31 1.36
N VAL A 402 38.16 11.61 1.09
CA VAL A 402 39.33 12.41 0.69
C VAL A 402 39.90 13.12 1.89
N THR A 403 41.22 13.01 2.09
CA THR A 403 41.95 13.75 3.13
C THR A 403 42.11 15.21 2.71
N HIS A 404 41.59 16.12 3.51
CA HIS A 404 41.78 17.56 3.31
C HIS A 404 42.80 18.10 4.28
N ASP A 405 43.85 18.79 3.77
CA ASP A 405 44.78 19.53 4.62
C ASP A 405 44.15 20.88 5.02
N ILE A 406 43.67 20.92 6.26
CA ILE A 406 43.08 22.14 6.84
C ILE A 406 44.04 22.92 7.76
N THR A 407 45.34 22.55 7.80
CA THR A 407 46.34 23.11 8.72
C THR A 407 46.35 24.65 8.70
N LYS A 408 46.23 25.25 7.52
CA LYS A 408 46.21 26.72 7.36
C LYS A 408 44.99 27.43 7.96
N TYR A 409 43.94 26.68 8.29
CA TYR A 409 42.70 27.21 8.88
C TYR A 409 42.59 26.91 10.37
N VAL A 410 43.52 26.11 10.92
CA VAL A 410 43.53 25.72 12.34
C VAL A 410 44.29 26.74 13.15
N THR A 411 43.67 27.26 14.18
CA THR A 411 44.33 28.11 15.18
C THR A 411 45.06 27.19 16.15
N THR A 412 46.39 27.31 16.21
CA THR A 412 47.25 26.44 17.00
C THR A 412 47.63 27.00 18.37
N ASP A 413 47.04 28.15 18.76
CA ASP A 413 47.37 28.83 20.00
C ASP A 413 46.96 28.06 21.27
N SER A 414 45.99 27.16 21.14
CA SER A 414 45.60 26.23 22.19
C SER A 414 45.04 24.95 21.60
N ILE A 415 45.42 23.81 22.17
CA ILE A 415 44.89 22.49 21.82
C ILE A 415 44.29 21.92 23.10
N GLU A 416 43.02 21.56 23.03
CA GLU A 416 42.32 20.82 24.07
C GLU A 416 42.20 19.35 23.62
N ILE A 417 42.74 18.45 24.43
CA ILE A 417 42.68 16.99 24.17
C ILE A 417 41.74 16.39 25.21
N ASN A 418 40.58 15.97 24.75
CA ASN A 418 39.63 15.27 25.59
C ASN A 418 39.65 13.77 25.25
N PRO A 419 39.71 12.86 26.24
CA PRO A 419 39.60 11.44 25.97
C PRO A 419 38.22 11.13 25.36
N PRO A 420 38.12 10.18 24.42
CA PRO A 420 36.84 9.78 23.90
C PRO A 420 35.94 9.20 25.00
N SER A 421 34.63 9.39 24.88
CA SER A 421 33.66 8.74 25.75
C SER A 421 33.60 7.25 25.36
N LEU A 422 34.04 6.38 26.27
CA LEU A 422 33.95 4.95 26.10
C LEU A 422 32.73 4.39 26.82
N TYR A 423 32.12 3.38 26.24
CA TYR A 423 30.87 2.82 26.72
C TYR A 423 31.10 1.55 27.54
N LYS A 424 30.38 1.42 28.65
CA LYS A 424 30.31 0.20 29.44
C LYS A 424 29.52 -0.89 28.71
N ARG A 425 28.42 -0.48 28.08
CA ARG A 425 27.52 -1.37 27.36
C ARG A 425 27.26 -0.84 25.95
N ILE A 426 27.25 -1.76 24.99
CA ILE A 426 26.86 -1.50 23.63
C ILE A 426 25.68 -2.43 23.33
N ALA A 427 24.53 -1.85 22.95
CA ALA A 427 23.29 -2.57 22.78
C ALA A 427 22.65 -2.20 21.43
N PHE A 428 22.48 -3.20 20.59
CA PHE A 428 21.75 -3.12 19.32
C PHE A 428 20.43 -3.88 19.46
N LYS A 429 19.32 -3.19 19.24
CA LYS A 429 18.00 -3.71 19.62
C LYS A 429 16.96 -3.54 18.54
N TYR A 430 16.11 -4.53 18.44
CA TYR A 430 14.81 -4.48 17.78
C TYR A 430 13.70 -4.09 18.76
N GLU A 431 12.52 -3.72 18.24
CA GLU A 431 11.30 -3.67 19.04
C GLU A 431 10.98 -5.04 19.59
N LYS A 432 10.55 -5.09 20.84
CA LYS A 432 10.20 -6.34 21.50
C LYS A 432 9.06 -7.06 20.77
N SER A 433 9.33 -8.32 20.38
CA SER A 433 8.32 -9.20 19.78
C SER A 433 7.55 -9.99 20.82
N ILE A 434 6.25 -10.16 20.58
CA ILE A 434 5.39 -11.09 21.36
C ILE A 434 5.20 -12.42 20.64
N ASN A 435 5.93 -12.63 19.53
CA ASN A 435 5.92 -13.89 18.79
C ASN A 435 6.32 -15.06 19.70
N ILE A 436 5.61 -16.17 19.61
CA ILE A 436 5.82 -17.35 20.44
C ILE A 436 7.28 -17.89 20.34
N LEU A 437 7.86 -17.87 19.14
CA LEU A 437 9.24 -18.33 18.94
C LEU A 437 10.26 -17.37 19.56
N ASN A 438 10.02 -16.06 19.42
CA ASN A 438 10.85 -15.04 20.04
C ASN A 438 10.76 -15.09 21.57
N GLU A 439 9.57 -15.37 22.13
CA GLU A 439 9.41 -15.55 23.58
C GLU A 439 10.10 -16.81 24.08
N ALA A 440 10.05 -17.90 23.33
CA ALA A 440 10.79 -19.11 23.64
C ALA A 440 12.32 -18.86 23.59
N PHE A 441 12.81 -18.18 22.56
CA PHE A 441 14.20 -17.77 22.44
C PHE A 441 14.64 -16.91 23.64
N ARG A 442 13.86 -15.89 23.98
CA ARG A 442 14.13 -15.01 25.14
C ARG A 442 14.20 -15.79 26.44
N SER A 443 13.30 -16.76 26.63
CA SER A 443 13.28 -17.61 27.81
C SER A 443 14.51 -18.50 27.94
N LEU A 444 15.07 -18.95 26.81
CA LEU A 444 16.26 -19.81 26.77
C LEU A 444 17.57 -19.02 26.91
N PHE A 445 17.68 -17.86 26.23
CA PHE A 445 18.94 -17.14 26.09
C PHE A 445 18.97 -15.81 26.85
N ASN A 446 17.89 -15.41 27.51
CA ASN A 446 17.74 -14.13 28.22
C ASN A 446 18.05 -12.91 27.34
N GLN A 447 17.76 -12.98 26.05
CA GLN A 447 18.00 -11.97 25.04
C GLN A 447 16.87 -12.00 24.01
N GLU A 448 16.52 -10.83 23.45
CA GLU A 448 15.60 -10.78 22.31
C GLU A 448 16.25 -11.42 21.07
N TYR A 449 15.45 -12.10 20.25
CA TYR A 449 15.92 -12.63 18.97
C TYR A 449 16.32 -11.49 18.03
N GLY A 450 17.49 -11.61 17.45
CA GLY A 450 18.07 -10.61 16.56
C GLY A 450 18.88 -9.53 17.25
N ASP A 451 18.78 -9.34 18.57
CA ASP A 451 19.54 -8.36 19.33
C ASP A 451 21.01 -8.74 19.51
N LEU A 452 21.84 -7.75 19.79
CA LEU A 452 23.23 -7.92 20.18
C LEU A 452 23.57 -7.03 21.36
N ASN A 453 24.16 -7.60 22.40
CA ASN A 453 24.58 -6.87 23.58
C ASN A 453 26.04 -7.21 23.90
N PHE A 454 26.86 -6.17 24.02
CA PHE A 454 28.21 -6.27 24.55
C PHE A 454 28.29 -5.56 25.91
N GLU A 455 29.02 -6.14 26.82
CA GLU A 455 29.34 -5.50 28.07
C GLU A 455 30.87 -5.44 28.23
N ASN A 456 31.41 -4.23 28.34
CA ASN A 456 32.82 -4.04 28.58
C ASN A 456 33.12 -4.38 30.04
N GLN A 457 34.05 -5.28 30.26
CA GLN A 457 34.47 -5.71 31.61
C GLN A 457 35.23 -4.62 32.39
N ASN A 458 35.62 -3.52 31.72
CA ASN A 458 36.28 -2.41 32.37
C ASN A 458 35.28 -1.55 33.17
N SER A 459 35.36 -1.59 34.48
CA SER A 459 34.47 -0.89 35.41
C SER A 459 34.63 0.62 35.40
N ALA A 460 35.61 1.18 34.69
CA ALA A 460 35.83 2.62 34.60
C ALA A 460 34.76 3.34 33.72
N PHE A 461 34.08 2.57 32.87
CA PHE A 461 33.05 3.12 31.96
C PHE A 461 31.66 2.97 32.57
N SER A 462 30.79 3.97 32.33
CA SER A 462 29.43 4.01 32.89
C SER A 462 28.33 4.14 31.85
N GLU A 463 28.63 4.68 30.67
CA GLU A 463 27.62 4.98 29.63
C GLU A 463 27.26 3.75 28.79
N THR A 464 26.10 3.81 28.18
CA THR A 464 25.60 2.80 27.22
C THR A 464 25.47 3.45 25.85
N TYR A 465 26.06 2.81 24.84
CA TYR A 465 25.77 3.09 23.44
C TYR A 465 24.61 2.20 23.00
N GLU A 466 23.51 2.81 22.58
CA GLU A 466 22.33 2.07 22.18
C GLU A 466 21.85 2.47 20.78
N VAL A 467 21.65 1.46 19.94
CA VAL A 467 21.02 1.57 18.63
C VAL A 467 19.72 0.80 18.67
N ALA A 468 18.61 1.51 18.83
CA ALA A 468 17.26 0.94 18.85
C ALA A 468 16.57 1.20 17.51
N LEU A 469 16.02 0.13 16.92
CA LEU A 469 15.26 0.17 15.68
C LEU A 469 13.77 0.24 15.99
N PRO A 470 12.97 0.89 15.14
CA PRO A 470 11.50 0.90 15.25
C PRO A 470 10.85 -0.34 14.61
N PHE A 471 11.63 -1.35 14.33
CA PHE A 471 11.23 -2.59 13.65
C PHE A 471 11.20 -3.74 14.63
N GLU A 472 10.24 -4.66 14.42
CA GLU A 472 10.23 -5.97 15.03
C GLU A 472 11.02 -6.95 14.13
N ASN A 473 11.68 -7.92 14.73
CA ASN A 473 12.30 -9.02 14.02
C ASN A 473 11.73 -10.33 14.58
N PHE A 474 11.32 -11.25 13.72
CA PHE A 474 10.83 -12.55 14.16
C PHE A 474 11.59 -13.70 13.50
N MET A 475 11.63 -14.82 14.22
CA MET A 475 12.35 -16.01 13.81
C MET A 475 11.63 -16.70 12.66
N PHE A 476 12.39 -17.03 11.62
CA PHE A 476 11.94 -17.92 10.55
C PHE A 476 12.25 -19.37 10.90
N GLU A 477 11.33 -20.25 10.55
CA GLU A 477 11.48 -21.70 10.72
C GLU A 477 11.85 -22.33 9.37
N ARG A 478 12.85 -23.20 9.39
CA ARG A 478 13.22 -24.03 8.25
C ARG A 478 12.75 -25.44 8.52
N GLU A 479 11.93 -25.98 7.64
CA GLU A 479 11.42 -27.34 7.82
C GLU A 479 12.48 -28.38 7.47
N THR A 480 12.72 -29.32 8.38
CA THR A 480 13.76 -30.34 8.23
C THR A 480 13.50 -31.21 7.00
N GLY A 481 14.51 -31.38 6.16
CA GLY A 481 14.44 -32.23 4.96
C GLY A 481 13.76 -31.57 3.76
N THR A 482 13.41 -30.28 3.88
CA THR A 482 12.87 -29.48 2.80
C THR A 482 13.61 -28.14 2.70
N ASP A 483 13.46 -27.43 1.57
CA ASP A 483 13.93 -26.06 1.42
C ASP A 483 12.83 -25.03 1.77
N PHE A 484 11.76 -25.48 2.41
CA PHE A 484 10.65 -24.65 2.81
C PHE A 484 11.01 -23.83 4.06
N ILE A 485 10.83 -22.52 3.94
CA ILE A 485 11.04 -21.55 5.02
C ILE A 485 9.78 -20.75 5.20
N THR A 486 9.34 -20.59 6.43
CA THR A 486 8.15 -19.85 6.83
C THR A 486 8.38 -19.16 8.17
N ALA A 487 7.52 -18.22 8.52
CA ALA A 487 7.43 -17.70 9.87
C ALA A 487 5.98 -17.81 10.36
N THR A 488 5.80 -17.70 11.68
CA THR A 488 4.49 -17.78 12.30
C THR A 488 4.26 -16.55 13.15
N ILE A 489 3.11 -15.88 13.00
CA ILE A 489 2.77 -14.65 13.74
C ILE A 489 1.66 -14.98 14.75
N PHE A 490 2.05 -15.63 15.82
CA PHE A 490 1.21 -15.95 16.97
C PHE A 490 1.92 -15.55 18.26
N ASP A 491 1.12 -15.12 19.25
CA ASP A 491 1.60 -14.94 20.61
C ASP A 491 1.73 -16.29 21.35
N LYS A 492 2.19 -16.25 22.58
CA LYS A 492 2.33 -17.45 23.43
C LYS A 492 1.02 -18.21 23.69
N ASP A 493 -0.12 -17.54 23.56
CA ASP A 493 -1.46 -18.10 23.77
C ASP A 493 -2.08 -18.59 22.46
N LEU A 494 -1.28 -18.63 21.39
CA LEU A 494 -1.65 -19.02 20.02
C LEU A 494 -2.68 -18.11 19.36
N ASN A 495 -2.78 -16.85 19.80
CA ASN A 495 -3.58 -15.85 19.12
C ASN A 495 -2.76 -15.15 18.04
N ALA A 496 -3.36 -14.94 16.89
CA ALA A 496 -2.78 -14.06 15.87
C ALA A 496 -2.69 -12.63 16.40
N TYR A 497 -1.61 -11.93 16.05
CA TYR A 497 -1.43 -10.53 16.44
C TYR A 497 -0.99 -9.67 15.26
N VAL A 498 -1.08 -8.35 15.40
CA VAL A 498 -0.53 -7.39 14.45
C VAL A 498 0.90 -7.07 14.87
N PRO A 499 1.92 -7.46 14.08
CA PRO A 499 3.32 -7.20 14.42
C PRO A 499 3.66 -5.72 14.31
N LYS A 500 4.72 -5.29 14.96
CA LYS A 500 5.37 -4.02 14.65
C LYS A 500 5.90 -4.06 13.21
N PRO A 501 6.23 -2.88 12.61
CA PRO A 501 6.83 -2.88 11.29
C PRO A 501 7.99 -3.87 11.20
N THR A 502 7.97 -4.76 10.23
CA THR A 502 8.95 -5.84 10.10
C THR A 502 9.56 -5.84 8.71
N LEU A 503 10.88 -5.87 8.67
CA LEU A 503 11.65 -5.99 7.42
C LEU A 503 12.09 -7.44 7.22
N ILE A 504 12.03 -7.90 5.97
CA ILE A 504 12.41 -9.26 5.56
C ILE A 504 13.13 -9.23 4.23
N TYR A 505 14.03 -10.19 4.00
CA TYR A 505 14.69 -10.36 2.71
C TYR A 505 13.92 -11.30 1.80
N CYS A 506 13.82 -10.93 0.52
CA CYS A 506 13.38 -11.80 -0.55
C CYS A 506 14.57 -12.61 -1.07
N ASN A 507 14.55 -13.94 -0.87
CA ASN A 507 15.62 -14.85 -1.30
C ASN A 507 15.44 -15.35 -2.75
N GLY A 508 14.45 -14.80 -3.48
CA GLY A 508 14.14 -15.22 -4.84
C GLY A 508 13.20 -16.42 -4.90
N VAL A 509 12.97 -16.90 -6.13
CA VAL A 509 12.07 -18.03 -6.40
C VAL A 509 12.79 -19.34 -6.06
N GLN A 510 12.14 -20.15 -5.24
CA GLN A 510 12.65 -21.47 -4.82
C GLN A 510 11.66 -22.56 -5.26
N ALA A 511 12.18 -23.61 -5.91
CA ALA A 511 11.42 -24.83 -6.18
C ALA A 511 11.10 -25.56 -4.87
N VAL A 512 9.94 -26.18 -4.81
CA VAL A 512 9.46 -26.89 -3.61
C VAL A 512 8.91 -28.26 -3.98
N THR A 513 9.21 -29.26 -3.15
CA THR A 513 8.73 -30.63 -3.33
C THR A 513 8.31 -31.21 -1.98
N PRO A 514 7.06 -31.71 -1.83
CA PRO A 514 5.96 -31.68 -2.82
C PRO A 514 5.42 -30.28 -3.11
N ASP A 515 4.67 -30.13 -4.20
CA ASP A 515 4.03 -28.86 -4.59
C ASP A 515 3.15 -28.29 -3.48
N ILE A 516 3.20 -26.99 -3.29
CA ILE A 516 2.26 -26.28 -2.40
C ILE A 516 0.89 -26.21 -3.11
N LYS A 517 -0.16 -26.43 -2.35
CA LYS A 517 -1.55 -26.29 -2.82
C LYS A 517 -2.14 -24.97 -2.37
N ILE A 518 -2.51 -24.11 -3.32
CA ILE A 518 -3.19 -22.86 -3.07
C ILE A 518 -4.64 -22.88 -3.58
N SER A 519 -5.57 -22.28 -2.88
CA SER A 519 -7.01 -22.43 -3.15
C SER A 519 -7.82 -21.18 -2.79
N ASP A 520 -8.99 -21.05 -3.45
CA ASP A 520 -10.06 -20.08 -3.13
C ASP A 520 -11.32 -20.73 -2.50
N THR A 521 -11.28 -21.93 -2.01
CA THR A 521 -12.38 -22.78 -1.54
C THR A 521 -13.07 -23.63 -2.62
N VAL A 522 -13.03 -23.20 -3.86
CA VAL A 522 -13.64 -23.92 -5.01
C VAL A 522 -12.56 -24.58 -5.86
N THR A 523 -11.55 -23.79 -6.24
CA THR A 523 -10.44 -24.21 -7.09
C THR A 523 -9.19 -24.42 -6.24
N THR A 524 -8.43 -25.48 -6.51
CA THR A 524 -7.13 -25.74 -5.88
C THR A 524 -6.09 -25.92 -6.98
N ASN A 525 -5.04 -25.10 -6.94
CA ASN A 525 -3.90 -25.15 -7.85
C ASN A 525 -2.67 -25.70 -7.12
N ASN A 526 -1.77 -26.34 -7.88
CA ASN A 526 -0.47 -26.77 -7.40
C ASN A 526 0.58 -25.76 -7.85
N ILE A 527 1.40 -25.25 -6.91
CA ILE A 527 2.52 -24.39 -7.21
C ILE A 527 3.84 -25.11 -6.90
N PRO A 528 4.67 -25.34 -7.93
CA PRO A 528 5.94 -26.10 -7.78
C PRO A 528 7.08 -25.22 -7.26
N GLN A 529 6.85 -23.93 -7.12
CA GLN A 529 7.83 -22.95 -6.66
C GLN A 529 7.16 -21.80 -5.91
N TYR A 530 7.91 -21.13 -5.05
CA TYR A 530 7.43 -19.96 -4.32
C TYR A 530 8.55 -18.95 -4.11
N VAL A 531 8.19 -17.68 -3.93
CA VAL A 531 9.13 -16.63 -3.51
C VAL A 531 9.42 -16.83 -2.04
N ARG A 532 10.65 -17.20 -1.74
CA ARG A 532 11.12 -17.45 -0.38
C ARG A 532 11.51 -16.14 0.32
N PHE A 533 11.16 -16.03 1.58
CA PHE A 533 11.55 -14.94 2.45
C PHE A 533 12.21 -15.46 3.72
N SER A 534 13.17 -14.70 4.22
CA SER A 534 13.85 -14.98 5.49
C SER A 534 14.51 -13.72 6.06
N ASN A 535 15.24 -13.86 7.16
CA ASN A 535 16.12 -12.81 7.69
C ASN A 535 17.48 -12.75 6.98
N GLU A 536 17.81 -13.72 6.16
CA GLU A 536 19.08 -13.82 5.44
C GLU A 536 18.95 -13.29 4.02
N LEU A 537 19.98 -12.56 3.58
CA LEU A 537 20.01 -11.96 2.24
C LEU A 537 20.05 -13.03 1.14
N GLU A 538 20.92 -14.01 1.31
CA GLU A 538 21.08 -15.16 0.42
C GLU A 538 21.17 -16.42 1.26
N LEU A 539 20.37 -17.41 0.89
CA LEU A 539 20.30 -18.68 1.59
C LEU A 539 20.76 -19.79 0.65
N ALA A 540 21.81 -20.50 1.03
CA ALA A 540 22.24 -21.68 0.28
C ALA A 540 21.23 -22.82 0.45
N SER A 541 20.91 -23.54 -0.63
CA SER A 541 19.88 -24.59 -0.62
C SER A 541 20.26 -25.81 0.21
N THR A 542 21.56 -26.08 0.35
CA THR A 542 22.09 -27.28 1.03
C THR A 542 23.02 -26.97 2.19
N ASP A 543 23.34 -25.70 2.41
CA ASP A 543 24.25 -25.24 3.43
C ASP A 543 23.57 -24.25 4.37
N LEU A 544 23.89 -24.28 5.65
CA LEU A 544 23.43 -23.35 6.66
C LEU A 544 24.30 -22.07 6.71
N SER A 545 25.22 -21.91 5.76
CA SER A 545 26.02 -20.69 5.65
C SER A 545 25.18 -19.58 4.99
N TYR A 546 25.18 -18.43 5.62
CA TYR A 546 24.46 -17.23 5.17
C TYR A 546 25.47 -16.14 4.82
N THR A 547 25.16 -15.33 3.80
CA THR A 547 26.06 -14.23 3.41
C THR A 547 25.87 -13.01 4.30
N GLN A 548 24.63 -12.70 4.67
CA GLN A 548 24.26 -11.56 5.52
C GLN A 548 22.90 -11.79 6.15
N SER A 549 22.74 -11.41 7.41
CA SER A 549 21.47 -11.48 8.14
C SER A 549 20.98 -10.10 8.59
N LEU A 550 19.66 -9.98 8.78
CA LEU A 550 19.05 -8.84 9.48
C LEU A 550 19.27 -8.90 11.00
N ASN A 551 19.72 -10.02 11.56
CA ASN A 551 20.10 -10.09 12.96
C ASN A 551 21.35 -9.23 13.23
N TRP A 552 21.42 -8.59 14.39
CA TRP A 552 22.59 -7.81 14.77
C TRP A 552 23.84 -8.66 14.98
N GLY A 553 23.69 -9.79 15.64
CA GLY A 553 24.77 -10.75 15.87
C GLY A 553 24.53 -12.08 15.17
N ALA A 554 25.39 -13.07 15.48
CA ALA A 554 25.21 -14.43 15.01
C ALA A 554 23.87 -15.01 15.53
N GLU A 555 23.23 -15.83 14.74
CA GLU A 555 22.04 -16.55 15.17
C GLU A 555 22.43 -17.61 16.19
N ILE A 556 21.98 -17.44 17.43
CA ILE A 556 22.14 -18.44 18.49
C ILE A 556 20.85 -19.23 18.54
N SER A 557 20.92 -20.49 18.19
CA SER A 557 19.78 -21.39 18.23
C SER A 557 20.20 -22.76 18.77
N SER A 558 19.38 -23.34 19.62
CA SER A 558 19.58 -24.74 20.04
C SER A 558 19.35 -25.74 18.89
N TRP A 559 18.81 -25.27 17.78
CA TRP A 559 18.50 -26.01 16.57
C TRP A 559 19.68 -26.02 15.57
N PHE A 560 20.57 -25.01 15.65
CA PHE A 560 21.72 -24.85 14.79
C PHE A 560 22.99 -24.81 15.65
N LEU A 561 23.86 -25.75 15.48
CA LEU A 561 25.07 -25.88 16.29
C LEU A 561 26.10 -24.77 16.03
N GLU A 562 26.19 -24.26 14.82
CA GLU A 562 26.90 -23.04 14.42
C GLU A 562 26.33 -22.53 13.11
N VAL A 563 26.02 -21.23 13.03
CA VAL A 563 25.60 -20.59 11.81
C VAL A 563 26.59 -19.49 11.48
N ASN A 564 27.39 -19.71 10.44
CA ASN A 564 28.35 -18.73 9.93
C ASN A 564 27.62 -17.73 9.01
N PHE A 565 27.11 -16.62 9.56
CA PHE A 565 26.64 -15.50 8.76
C PHE A 565 27.18 -14.19 9.31
N THR A 566 27.21 -13.18 8.44
CA THR A 566 27.58 -11.82 8.83
C THR A 566 26.34 -11.09 9.31
N GLY A 567 26.31 -10.72 10.58
CA GLY A 567 25.25 -9.89 11.16
C GLY A 567 25.35 -8.43 10.74
N LEU A 568 24.34 -7.64 11.07
CA LEU A 568 24.34 -6.20 10.80
C LEU A 568 25.50 -5.49 11.53
N TYR A 569 25.82 -5.94 12.75
CA TYR A 569 26.94 -5.40 13.49
C TYR A 569 28.27 -5.61 12.76
N ASP A 570 28.56 -6.87 12.39
CA ASP A 570 29.82 -7.21 11.72
C ASP A 570 29.99 -6.47 10.40
N LYS A 571 28.89 -6.29 9.67
CA LYS A 571 28.91 -5.63 8.35
C LYS A 571 29.02 -4.13 8.41
N PHE A 572 28.34 -3.48 9.35
CA PHE A 572 28.13 -2.03 9.29
C PHE A 572 28.66 -1.26 10.51
N TYR A 573 28.97 -1.93 11.63
CA TYR A 573 29.32 -1.24 12.88
C TYR A 573 30.66 -1.67 13.48
N SER A 574 31.15 -2.87 13.21
CA SER A 574 32.35 -3.41 13.87
C SER A 574 33.56 -2.49 13.75
N ASP A 575 33.90 -2.06 12.54
CA ASP A 575 35.05 -1.17 12.30
C ASP A 575 34.93 0.15 13.06
N TYR A 576 33.74 0.74 13.10
CA TYR A 576 33.49 1.96 13.84
C TYR A 576 33.69 1.77 15.34
N ILE A 577 33.11 0.72 15.89
CA ILE A 577 33.19 0.41 17.34
C ILE A 577 34.62 0.03 17.73
N GLU A 578 35.29 -0.81 16.94
CA GLU A 578 36.69 -1.20 17.19
C GLU A 578 37.62 0.01 17.17
N ASN A 579 37.47 0.90 16.20
CA ASN A 579 38.26 2.13 16.14
C ASN A 579 38.01 3.05 17.34
N LEU A 580 36.78 3.08 17.85
CA LEU A 580 36.44 3.88 19.04
C LEU A 580 37.15 3.38 20.29
N PHE A 581 37.38 2.05 20.43
CA PHE A 581 38.04 1.45 21.60
C PHE A 581 39.54 1.29 21.43
N ASN A 582 40.07 1.36 20.22
CA ASN A 582 41.50 1.23 19.95
C ASN A 582 42.28 2.55 19.90
N GLN A 583 41.62 3.69 20.19
CA GLN A 583 42.23 5.04 20.22
C GLN A 583 42.93 5.30 21.58
#